data_6446fd87604b4bff847cdac2c20c23e3
#
_entry.id   6446fd87604b4bff847cdac2c20c23e3
#
_cell.length_a   1.000
_cell.length_b   1.000
_cell.length_c   1.000
_cell.angle_alpha   90.00
_cell.angle_beta   90.00
_cell.angle_gamma   90.00
#
_symmetry.space_group_name_H-M   'P 1'
#
loop_
_entity.id
_entity.type
_entity.pdbx_description
1 polymer ?
#
loop_
_entity_poly.entity_id
_entity_poly.type
_entity_poly.pdbx_seq_one_letter_code
_entity_poly.pdbx_strand_id
1 'polypeptide(L)'
;MDIKSTPIEGLLIIEPQVFTDPRGYFYESYNKEKFVAAGINIEFVQDNQSLSQKGIVRGLHFQAPPFDQGKLVRVIQGAVLDVAVDIRKNSPTYGQNFSIELSSQNRTMFYIPPGFAHGFETLEDNTIFLYKCTDVYNKQSEGGLLWNDADLGIKWQSSNPLISDKDKILPVFKDLVSPF
;
A
#
# COMPACT_ATOMS: atom_id res chain seq x y z
N MET A 1 -3.94 3.68 19.57
CA MET A 1 -3.78 3.03 18.25
C MET A 1 -4.86 1.97 18.16
N ASP A 2 -5.70 2.04 17.17
CA ASP A 2 -6.74 1.06 16.87
C ASP A 2 -6.36 0.30 15.59
N ILE A 3 -6.49 -1.04 15.59
CA ILE A 3 -6.11 -1.88 14.45
C ILE A 3 -7.33 -2.70 14.04
N LYS A 4 -7.74 -2.53 12.79
CA LYS A 4 -8.94 -3.13 12.22
C LYS A 4 -8.56 -4.08 11.08
N SER A 5 -9.16 -5.26 11.06
CA SER A 5 -9.07 -6.16 9.91
C SER A 5 -9.92 -5.64 8.74
N THR A 6 -9.55 -6.05 7.54
CA THR A 6 -10.35 -5.84 6.33
C THR A 6 -11.03 -7.16 5.92
N PRO A 7 -11.92 -7.15 4.91
CA PRO A 7 -12.48 -8.38 4.35
C PRO A 7 -11.44 -9.33 3.73
N ILE A 8 -10.24 -8.82 3.39
CA ILE A 8 -9.13 -9.62 2.86
C ILE A 8 -8.14 -9.89 3.97
N GLU A 9 -7.97 -11.14 4.34
CA GLU A 9 -7.11 -11.56 5.45
C GLU A 9 -5.65 -11.11 5.26
N GLY A 10 -5.08 -10.52 6.31
CA GLY A 10 -3.71 -10.00 6.36
C GLY A 10 -3.63 -8.49 6.14
N LEU A 11 -4.57 -7.87 5.43
CA LEU A 11 -4.63 -6.41 5.29
C LEU A 11 -5.19 -5.78 6.57
N LEU A 12 -4.48 -4.77 7.10
CA LEU A 12 -4.86 -4.12 8.35
C LEU A 12 -4.94 -2.60 8.19
N ILE A 13 -6.02 -2.02 8.68
CA ILE A 13 -6.20 -0.57 8.81
C ILE A 13 -5.74 -0.17 10.21
N ILE A 14 -4.88 0.83 10.30
CA ILE A 14 -4.30 1.28 11.56
C ILE A 14 -4.63 2.76 11.76
N GLU A 15 -5.39 3.05 12.81
CA GLU A 15 -5.77 4.40 13.21
C GLU A 15 -4.95 4.81 14.44
N PRO A 16 -4.02 5.79 14.31
CA PRO A 16 -3.22 6.23 15.44
C PRO A 16 -4.07 7.02 16.44
N GLN A 17 -3.69 6.97 17.71
CA GLN A 17 -4.23 7.90 18.70
C GLN A 17 -3.56 9.26 18.49
N VAL A 18 -4.35 10.26 18.11
CA VAL A 18 -3.89 11.64 17.84
C VAL A 18 -4.18 12.52 19.06
N PHE A 19 -3.18 13.25 19.51
CA PHE A 19 -3.26 14.24 20.58
C PHE A 19 -3.16 15.64 19.95
N THR A 20 -4.13 16.50 20.23
CA THR A 20 -4.22 17.84 19.65
C THR A 20 -4.19 18.89 20.75
N ASP A 21 -3.40 19.96 20.55
CA ASP A 21 -3.35 21.14 21.41
C ASP A 21 -3.16 22.44 20.57
N PRO A 22 -3.05 23.64 21.16
CA PRO A 22 -2.85 24.89 20.40
C PRO A 22 -1.59 24.95 19.53
N ARG A 23 -0.63 24.05 19.70
CA ARG A 23 0.59 23.94 18.88
C ARG A 23 0.41 23.07 17.64
N GLY A 24 -0.71 22.31 17.54
CA GLY A 24 -0.99 21.38 16.47
C GLY A 24 -1.34 19.98 16.99
N TYR A 25 -0.74 18.93 16.44
CA TYR A 25 -1.01 17.57 16.85
C TYR A 25 0.27 16.73 16.99
N PHE A 26 0.15 15.66 17.78
CA PHE A 26 1.18 14.63 17.94
C PHE A 26 0.52 13.25 17.90
N TYR A 27 1.17 12.29 17.26
CA TYR A 27 0.84 10.86 17.35
C TYR A 27 2.07 9.99 17.08
N GLU A 28 2.06 8.79 17.65
CA GLU A 28 3.02 7.76 17.29
C GLU A 28 2.61 7.12 15.97
N SER A 29 3.38 7.29 14.92
CA SER A 29 3.12 6.68 13.62
C SER A 29 3.61 5.23 13.50
N TYR A 30 4.48 4.81 14.41
CA TYR A 30 4.95 3.43 14.56
C TYR A 30 5.50 3.22 15.97
N ASN A 31 5.15 2.09 16.57
CA ASN A 31 5.71 1.64 17.83
C ASN A 31 5.76 0.11 17.81
N LYS A 32 6.98 -0.46 17.80
CA LYS A 32 7.19 -1.92 17.66
C LYS A 32 6.43 -2.72 18.73
N GLU A 33 6.47 -2.29 19.98
CA GLU A 33 5.82 -3.01 21.09
C GLU A 33 4.30 -3.04 20.91
N LYS A 34 3.70 -1.92 20.48
CA LYS A 34 2.25 -1.85 20.22
C LYS A 34 1.83 -2.72 19.04
N PHE A 35 2.66 -2.80 18.00
CA PHE A 35 2.42 -3.68 16.85
C PHE A 35 2.50 -5.15 17.26
N VAL A 36 3.54 -5.54 18.02
CA VAL A 36 3.70 -6.90 18.55
C VAL A 36 2.52 -7.26 19.46
N ALA A 37 2.10 -6.37 20.36
CA ALA A 37 0.93 -6.59 21.24
C ALA A 37 -0.38 -6.77 20.45
N ALA A 38 -0.47 -6.21 19.25
CA ALA A 38 -1.59 -6.38 18.32
C ALA A 38 -1.43 -7.60 17.39
N GLY A 39 -0.44 -8.46 17.61
CA GLY A 39 -0.19 -9.65 16.81
C GLY A 39 0.63 -9.42 15.54
N ILE A 40 1.11 -8.19 15.32
CA ILE A 40 1.91 -7.81 14.13
C ILE A 40 3.40 -7.84 14.52
N ASN A 41 3.98 -9.04 14.52
CA ASN A 41 5.40 -9.24 14.86
C ASN A 41 6.27 -9.14 13.60
N ILE A 42 6.51 -7.93 13.14
CA ILE A 42 7.31 -7.63 11.94
C ILE A 42 8.42 -6.65 12.28
N GLU A 43 9.48 -6.68 11.49
CA GLU A 43 10.58 -5.72 11.52
C GLU A 43 10.61 -4.94 10.21
N PHE A 44 10.76 -3.61 10.30
CA PHE A 44 10.92 -2.76 9.13
C PHE A 44 12.39 -2.36 9.00
N VAL A 45 12.93 -2.52 7.78
CA VAL A 45 14.36 -2.33 7.50
C VAL A 45 14.63 -1.22 6.48
N GLN A 46 13.58 -0.70 5.82
CA GLN A 46 13.71 0.34 4.79
C GLN A 46 12.55 1.32 4.88
N ASP A 47 12.83 2.62 4.74
CA ASP A 47 11.83 3.68 4.58
C ASP A 47 11.93 4.26 3.17
N ASN A 48 10.76 4.51 2.55
CA ASN A 48 10.64 5.15 1.25
C ASN A 48 9.69 6.35 1.33
N GLN A 49 9.98 7.39 0.55
CA GLN A 49 9.13 8.56 0.40
C GLN A 49 9.01 8.95 -1.07
N SER A 50 7.81 9.33 -1.48
CA SER A 50 7.57 9.91 -2.80
C SER A 50 6.76 11.20 -2.69
N LEU A 51 6.94 12.10 -3.66
CA LEU A 51 6.08 13.26 -3.91
C LEU A 51 5.41 13.07 -5.27
N SER A 52 4.11 13.32 -5.35
CA SER A 52 3.33 13.15 -6.57
C SER A 52 2.26 14.23 -6.69
N GLN A 53 1.93 14.59 -7.93
CA GLN A 53 0.81 15.48 -8.23
C GLN A 53 -0.49 14.67 -8.36
N LYS A 54 -1.63 15.33 -8.29
CA LYS A 54 -2.95 14.72 -8.47
C LYS A 54 -3.04 13.95 -9.79
N GLY A 55 -3.70 12.79 -9.77
CA GLY A 55 -3.93 11.94 -10.94
C GLY A 55 -2.72 11.10 -11.36
N ILE A 56 -1.68 11.00 -10.52
CA ILE A 56 -0.59 10.04 -10.73
C ILE A 56 -1.00 8.70 -10.13
N VAL A 57 -0.84 7.62 -10.90
CA VAL A 57 -0.94 6.24 -10.39
C VAL A 57 0.44 5.60 -10.39
N ARG A 58 0.81 4.95 -9.29
CA ARG A 58 2.01 4.13 -9.16
C ARG A 58 1.60 2.71 -8.77
N GLY A 59 2.00 1.73 -9.52
CA GLY A 59 1.66 0.33 -9.26
C GLY A 59 1.12 -0.40 -10.48
N LEU A 60 0.70 -1.62 -10.28
CA LEU A 60 0.71 -2.38 -9.03
C LEU A 60 2.04 -3.13 -8.88
N HIS A 61 2.70 -3.03 -7.75
CA HIS A 61 4.05 -3.59 -7.57
C HIS A 61 4.11 -4.57 -6.39
N PHE A 62 4.93 -5.60 -6.53
CA PHE A 62 5.34 -6.50 -5.45
C PHE A 62 6.81 -6.90 -5.60
N GLN A 63 7.38 -7.53 -4.58
CA GLN A 63 8.62 -8.29 -4.68
C GLN A 63 8.35 -9.75 -4.37
N ALA A 64 8.91 -10.64 -5.21
CA ALA A 64 8.84 -12.08 -5.01
C ALA A 64 9.82 -12.55 -3.92
N PRO A 65 9.54 -13.67 -3.23
CA PRO A 65 10.51 -14.31 -2.34
C PRO A 65 11.86 -14.57 -3.04
N PRO A 66 13.02 -14.51 -2.35
CA PRO A 66 13.14 -14.35 -0.89
C PRO A 66 13.17 -12.89 -0.40
N PHE A 67 12.93 -11.90 -1.24
CA PHE A 67 12.95 -10.47 -0.92
C PHE A 67 11.55 -9.85 -0.88
N ASP A 68 10.55 -10.66 -0.51
CA ASP A 68 9.17 -10.22 -0.43
C ASP A 68 8.96 -9.16 0.67
N GLN A 69 8.25 -8.09 0.30
CA GLN A 69 8.07 -6.93 1.17
C GLN A 69 6.65 -6.80 1.70
N GLY A 70 6.50 -6.81 3.02
CA GLY A 70 5.37 -6.18 3.69
C GLY A 70 5.57 -4.66 3.75
N LYS A 71 4.49 -3.89 3.69
CA LYS A 71 4.53 -2.43 3.66
C LYS A 71 3.59 -1.84 4.70
N LEU A 72 4.07 -0.84 5.45
CA LEU A 72 3.23 0.02 6.28
C LEU A 72 3.22 1.41 5.65
N VAL A 73 2.09 1.78 5.05
CA VAL A 73 1.97 2.98 4.22
C VAL A 73 1.15 4.06 4.91
N ARG A 74 1.47 5.32 4.64
CA ARG A 74 0.75 6.50 5.14
C ARG A 74 0.99 7.73 4.29
N VAL A 75 0.10 8.73 4.42
CA VAL A 75 0.24 10.04 3.79
C VAL A 75 0.69 11.07 4.82
N ILE A 76 1.74 11.85 4.49
CA ILE A 76 2.24 12.95 5.30
C ILE A 76 1.55 14.27 4.93
N GLN A 77 1.29 14.45 3.63
CA GLN A 77 0.62 15.62 3.05
C GLN A 77 -0.23 15.17 1.88
N GLY A 78 -1.43 15.73 1.73
CA GLY A 78 -2.37 15.40 0.67
C GLY A 78 -3.14 14.10 0.94
N ALA A 79 -3.55 13.42 -0.12
CA ALA A 79 -4.38 12.21 -0.06
C ALA A 79 -4.09 11.25 -1.22
N VAL A 80 -4.29 9.95 -0.98
CA VAL A 80 -4.23 8.89 -1.99
C VAL A 80 -5.41 7.93 -1.86
N LEU A 81 -5.82 7.33 -2.98
CA LEU A 81 -6.54 6.06 -2.99
C LEU A 81 -5.49 4.95 -3.02
N ASP A 82 -5.32 4.24 -1.92
CA ASP A 82 -4.39 3.12 -1.79
C ASP A 82 -5.08 1.80 -2.11
N VAL A 83 -4.40 0.92 -2.86
CA VAL A 83 -4.98 -0.32 -3.39
C VAL A 83 -4.04 -1.49 -3.18
N ALA A 84 -4.55 -2.56 -2.57
CA ALA A 84 -3.86 -3.84 -2.44
C ALA A 84 -4.67 -4.95 -3.14
N VAL A 85 -4.01 -5.75 -3.98
CA VAL A 85 -4.58 -6.89 -4.70
C VAL A 85 -3.98 -8.17 -4.13
N ASP A 86 -4.82 -9.10 -3.70
CA ASP A 86 -4.38 -10.42 -3.22
C ASP A 86 -3.85 -11.27 -4.37
N ILE A 87 -2.57 -11.60 -4.34
CA ILE A 87 -1.93 -12.45 -5.34
C ILE A 87 -1.45 -13.80 -4.77
N ARG A 88 -1.91 -14.20 -3.57
CA ARG A 88 -1.63 -15.49 -2.95
C ARG A 88 -2.49 -16.59 -3.57
N LYS A 89 -1.89 -17.53 -4.31
CA LYS A 89 -2.57 -18.57 -5.12
C LYS A 89 -3.64 -19.36 -4.36
N ASN A 90 -3.39 -19.65 -3.10
CA ASN A 90 -4.28 -20.49 -2.28
C ASN A 90 -5.21 -19.67 -1.40
N SER A 91 -5.23 -18.35 -1.55
CA SER A 91 -6.13 -17.47 -0.82
C SER A 91 -7.56 -17.57 -1.35
N PRO A 92 -8.59 -17.60 -0.50
CA PRO A 92 -9.99 -17.52 -0.93
C PRO A 92 -10.33 -16.17 -1.58
N THR A 93 -9.46 -15.17 -1.42
CA THR A 93 -9.59 -13.83 -1.99
C THR A 93 -8.59 -13.55 -3.12
N TYR A 94 -7.99 -14.61 -3.72
CA TYR A 94 -7.07 -14.46 -4.84
C TYR A 94 -7.70 -13.64 -5.98
N GLY A 95 -7.02 -12.59 -6.43
CA GLY A 95 -7.50 -11.63 -7.43
C GLY A 95 -8.45 -10.55 -6.92
N GLN A 96 -8.92 -10.62 -5.68
CA GLN A 96 -9.71 -9.54 -5.09
C GLN A 96 -8.81 -8.37 -4.67
N ASN A 97 -9.37 -7.17 -4.71
CA ASN A 97 -8.68 -5.98 -4.24
C ASN A 97 -9.42 -5.31 -3.08
N PHE A 98 -8.65 -4.58 -2.28
CA PHE A 98 -9.15 -3.68 -1.24
C PHE A 98 -8.58 -2.29 -1.49
N SER A 99 -9.44 -1.28 -1.44
CA SER A 99 -9.06 0.11 -1.65
C SER A 99 -9.46 0.95 -0.45
N ILE A 100 -8.60 1.90 -0.07
CA ILE A 100 -8.82 2.80 1.07
C ILE A 100 -8.23 4.17 0.78
N GLU A 101 -8.92 5.23 1.20
CA GLU A 101 -8.35 6.58 1.19
C GLU A 101 -7.44 6.78 2.41
N LEU A 102 -6.20 7.17 2.13
CA LEU A 102 -5.23 7.59 3.13
C LEU A 102 -4.92 9.08 2.93
N SER A 103 -4.94 9.87 4.01
CA SER A 103 -4.69 11.30 3.91
C SER A 103 -3.97 11.85 5.15
N SER A 104 -3.34 13.02 4.99
CA SER A 104 -2.80 13.79 6.11
C SER A 104 -3.86 14.22 7.13
N GLN A 105 -5.13 14.21 6.73
CA GLN A 105 -6.25 14.57 7.59
C GLN A 105 -6.76 13.39 8.41
N ASN A 106 -7.01 12.22 7.77
CA ASN A 106 -7.47 11.02 8.48
C ASN A 106 -6.36 10.33 9.25
N ARG A 107 -5.08 10.51 8.85
CA ARG A 107 -3.89 9.92 9.48
C ARG A 107 -3.91 8.40 9.54
N THR A 108 -4.83 7.79 8.83
CA THR A 108 -4.95 6.36 8.70
C THR A 108 -3.70 5.80 8.03
N MET A 109 -3.25 4.66 8.53
CA MET A 109 -2.17 3.87 7.93
C MET A 109 -2.72 2.54 7.45
N PHE A 110 -2.08 1.96 6.47
CA PHE A 110 -2.48 0.68 5.91
C PHE A 110 -1.29 -0.28 5.92
N TYR A 111 -1.47 -1.46 6.51
CA TYR A 111 -0.48 -2.53 6.49
C TYR A 111 -0.87 -3.56 5.43
N ILE A 112 0.07 -3.83 4.55
CA ILE A 112 -0.04 -4.74 3.42
C ILE A 112 1.08 -5.77 3.58
N PRO A 113 0.78 -7.05 3.94
CA PRO A 113 1.81 -8.07 4.08
C PRO A 113 2.37 -8.52 2.71
N PRO A 114 3.44 -9.34 2.67
CA PRO A 114 3.83 -10.07 1.48
C PRO A 114 2.67 -10.87 0.87
N GLY A 115 2.69 -11.05 -0.45
CA GLY A 115 1.60 -11.75 -1.16
C GLY A 115 0.52 -10.84 -1.72
N PHE A 116 0.79 -9.52 -1.73
CA PHE A 116 -0.09 -8.53 -2.35
C PHE A 116 0.66 -7.70 -3.39
N ALA A 117 -0.01 -7.40 -4.51
CA ALA A 117 0.39 -6.33 -5.40
C ALA A 117 -0.21 -5.01 -4.91
N HIS A 118 0.61 -3.96 -4.81
CA HIS A 118 0.27 -2.70 -4.18
C HIS A 118 0.46 -1.52 -5.15
N GLY A 119 -0.47 -0.59 -5.10
CA GLY A 119 -0.38 0.67 -5.82
C GLY A 119 -1.27 1.74 -5.21
N PHE A 120 -1.13 2.96 -5.68
CA PHE A 120 -1.96 4.07 -5.24
C PHE A 120 -2.19 5.10 -6.34
N GLU A 121 -3.31 5.80 -6.24
CA GLU A 121 -3.62 6.99 -7.01
C GLU A 121 -3.54 8.23 -6.13
N THR A 122 -2.86 9.27 -6.59
CA THR A 122 -2.75 10.53 -5.87
C THR A 122 -3.98 11.41 -6.11
N LEU A 123 -4.67 11.80 -5.03
CA LEU A 123 -5.93 12.55 -5.07
C LEU A 123 -5.76 14.07 -4.97
N GLU A 124 -4.62 14.53 -4.44
CA GLU A 124 -4.30 15.95 -4.25
C GLU A 124 -2.89 16.27 -4.79
N ASP A 125 -2.67 17.54 -5.17
CA ASP A 125 -1.34 18.00 -5.57
C ASP A 125 -0.36 18.00 -4.40
N ASN A 126 0.93 17.83 -4.72
CA ASN A 126 2.02 17.80 -3.75
C ASN A 126 1.84 16.76 -2.64
N THR A 127 1.18 15.65 -2.94
CA THR A 127 0.99 14.56 -1.98
C THR A 127 2.33 13.90 -1.66
N ILE A 128 2.65 13.81 -0.36
CA ILE A 128 3.81 13.11 0.16
C ILE A 128 3.34 11.78 0.77
N PHE A 129 3.76 10.70 0.13
CA PHE A 129 3.47 9.33 0.52
C PHE A 129 4.73 8.66 1.08
N LEU A 130 4.60 8.06 2.26
CA LEU A 130 5.70 7.44 2.99
C LEU A 130 5.34 6.01 3.35
N TYR A 131 6.30 5.09 3.23
CA TYR A 131 6.08 3.70 3.63
C TYR A 131 7.35 3.02 4.14
N LYS A 132 7.14 2.15 5.15
CA LYS A 132 8.14 1.24 5.69
C LYS A 132 8.03 -0.11 5.00
N CYS A 133 9.17 -0.77 4.76
CA CYS A 133 9.24 -2.10 4.15
C CYS A 133 9.90 -3.10 5.11
N THR A 134 9.44 -4.34 5.07
CA THR A 134 9.97 -5.45 5.89
C THR A 134 11.24 -6.06 5.32
N ASP A 135 11.57 -5.78 4.05
CA ASP A 135 12.82 -6.19 3.41
C ASP A 135 13.36 -5.05 2.52
N VAL A 136 14.61 -5.17 2.09
CA VAL A 136 15.26 -4.20 1.21
C VAL A 136 14.81 -4.35 -0.24
N TYR A 137 14.94 -3.27 -1.01
CA TYR A 137 14.63 -3.32 -2.44
C TYR A 137 15.59 -4.27 -3.19
N ASN A 138 15.00 -5.18 -3.95
CA ASN A 138 15.73 -6.08 -4.85
C ASN A 138 15.10 -6.02 -6.25
N LYS A 139 15.86 -5.50 -7.21
CA LYS A 139 15.41 -5.32 -8.59
C LYS A 139 15.04 -6.64 -9.29
N GLN A 140 15.74 -7.74 -8.95
CA GLN A 140 15.52 -9.04 -9.60
C GLN A 140 14.25 -9.73 -9.08
N SER A 141 13.79 -9.37 -7.89
CA SER A 141 12.56 -9.89 -7.27
C SER A 141 11.34 -9.02 -7.60
N GLU A 142 11.54 -7.89 -8.27
CA GLU A 142 10.45 -6.96 -8.59
C GLU A 142 9.48 -7.55 -9.61
N GLY A 143 8.19 -7.48 -9.30
CA GLY A 143 7.09 -7.84 -10.17
C GLY A 143 5.96 -6.83 -10.09
N GLY A 144 4.97 -6.98 -10.96
CA GLY A 144 3.81 -6.10 -10.94
C GLY A 144 2.67 -6.59 -11.81
N LEU A 145 1.55 -5.85 -11.74
CA LEU A 145 0.35 -6.08 -12.53
C LEU A 145 -0.08 -4.78 -13.20
N LEU A 146 -0.70 -4.91 -14.35
CA LEU A 146 -1.26 -3.77 -15.07
C LEU A 146 -2.31 -3.06 -14.22
N TRP A 147 -2.13 -1.77 -13.99
CA TRP A 147 -2.93 -0.94 -13.09
C TRP A 147 -4.43 -0.92 -13.44
N ASN A 148 -4.79 -0.96 -14.72
CA ASN A 148 -6.17 -0.89 -15.23
C ASN A 148 -6.69 -2.23 -15.75
N ASP A 149 -6.16 -3.33 -15.25
CA ASP A 149 -6.62 -4.66 -15.60
C ASP A 149 -8.12 -4.82 -15.30
N ALA A 150 -8.90 -5.23 -16.33
CA ALA A 150 -10.34 -5.35 -16.22
C ALA A 150 -10.76 -6.47 -15.24
N ASP A 151 -9.99 -7.56 -15.15
CA ASP A 151 -10.29 -8.68 -14.27
C ASP A 151 -10.11 -8.30 -12.79
N LEU A 152 -9.23 -7.34 -12.49
CA LEU A 152 -9.05 -6.80 -11.14
C LEU A 152 -10.14 -5.79 -10.75
N GLY A 153 -10.76 -5.12 -11.71
CA GLY A 153 -11.89 -4.24 -11.50
C GLY A 153 -11.67 -3.07 -10.54
N ILE A 154 -10.41 -2.61 -10.38
CA ILE A 154 -10.04 -1.50 -9.49
C ILE A 154 -10.74 -0.22 -9.92
N LYS A 155 -11.32 0.50 -8.97
CA LYS A 155 -12.07 1.75 -9.21
C LYS A 155 -11.17 2.97 -8.93
N TRP A 156 -10.24 3.23 -9.85
CA TRP A 156 -9.47 4.48 -9.84
C TRP A 156 -10.39 5.68 -10.02
N GLN A 157 -10.05 6.82 -9.44
CA GLN A 157 -10.87 8.03 -9.53
C GLN A 157 -10.61 8.81 -10.82
N SER A 158 -9.35 8.82 -11.31
CA SER A 158 -8.99 9.46 -12.57
C SER A 158 -9.31 8.55 -13.76
N SER A 159 -9.96 9.10 -14.76
CA SER A 159 -10.18 8.43 -16.05
C SER A 159 -8.95 8.41 -16.96
N ASN A 160 -7.98 9.27 -16.69
CA ASN A 160 -6.74 9.39 -17.49
C ASN A 160 -5.54 9.72 -16.58
N PRO A 161 -5.12 8.78 -15.74
CA PRO A 161 -4.01 9.02 -14.83
C PRO A 161 -2.66 9.10 -15.55
N LEU A 162 -1.71 9.81 -14.94
CA LEU A 162 -0.32 9.78 -15.37
C LEU A 162 0.37 8.54 -14.81
N ILE A 163 0.85 7.68 -15.70
CA ILE A 163 1.48 6.39 -15.40
C ILE A 163 2.91 6.39 -15.92
N SER A 164 3.85 5.77 -15.19
CA SER A 164 5.22 5.55 -15.70
C SER A 164 5.22 4.59 -16.89
N ASP A 165 6.19 4.73 -17.80
CA ASP A 165 6.29 3.84 -18.96
C ASP A 165 6.51 2.37 -18.54
N LYS A 166 7.17 2.15 -17.42
CA LYS A 166 7.34 0.83 -16.82
C LYS A 166 6.00 0.23 -16.40
N ASP A 167 5.15 0.99 -15.74
CA ASP A 167 3.87 0.48 -15.22
C ASP A 167 2.83 0.25 -16.31
N LYS A 168 2.94 0.93 -17.45
CA LYS A 168 2.08 0.73 -18.63
C LYS A 168 2.22 -0.63 -19.31
N ILE A 169 3.37 -1.28 -19.15
CA ILE A 169 3.71 -2.54 -19.83
C ILE A 169 3.73 -3.76 -18.90
N LEU A 170 3.27 -3.60 -17.65
CA LEU A 170 3.15 -4.70 -16.72
C LEU A 170 2.13 -5.74 -17.21
N PRO A 171 2.30 -7.02 -16.86
CA PRO A 171 1.39 -8.08 -17.28
C PRO A 171 -0.01 -7.91 -16.69
N VAL A 172 -1.00 -8.44 -17.38
CA VAL A 172 -2.37 -8.55 -16.87
C VAL A 172 -2.48 -9.71 -15.87
N PHE A 173 -3.48 -9.67 -15.00
CA PHE A 173 -3.66 -10.63 -13.90
C PHE A 173 -3.74 -12.08 -14.37
N LYS A 174 -4.44 -12.37 -15.48
CA LYS A 174 -4.56 -13.71 -16.05
C LYS A 174 -3.22 -14.33 -16.47
N ASP A 175 -2.22 -13.50 -16.77
CA ASP A 175 -0.89 -13.95 -17.17
C ASP A 175 0.09 -14.03 -15.98
N LEU A 176 -0.37 -13.68 -14.77
CA LEU A 176 0.45 -13.73 -13.56
C LEU A 176 0.71 -15.18 -13.14
N VAL A 177 1.98 -15.56 -13.11
CA VAL A 177 2.43 -16.72 -12.34
C VAL A 177 2.83 -16.22 -10.96
N SER A 178 1.87 -16.23 -10.03
CA SER A 178 2.12 -15.71 -8.68
C SER A 178 3.25 -16.48 -7.99
N PRO A 179 4.20 -15.79 -7.36
CA PRO A 179 5.25 -16.40 -6.57
C PRO A 179 4.83 -16.76 -5.12
N PHE A 180 3.55 -16.52 -4.74
CA PHE A 180 3.00 -16.68 -3.38
C PHE A 180 1.94 -17.78 -3.28
#